data_0849180767f66e640c451e6c7a08df88
#
_entry.id   0849180767f66e640c451e6c7a08df88
#
_cell.length_a   1.000
_cell.length_b   1.000
_cell.length_c   1.000
_cell.angle_alpha   90.00
_cell.angle_beta   90.00
_cell.angle_gamma   90.00
#
_symmetry.space_group_name_H-M   'P 1'
#
loop_
_entity.id
_entity.type
_entity.pdbx_description
1 polymer ?
#
loop_
_entity_poly.entity_id
_entity_poly.type
_entity_poly.pdbx_seq_one_letter_code
_entity_poly.pdbx_strand_id
1 'polypeptide(L)'
;MTALQIIGKIGNEAVQKLRLQKLRSGHPFMINSKDLEPNQCYLEYPDGSIQLVFLKNAAKEFTVIRTLSTSEELSLRRRYGLSRL
;
A
#
# COMPACT_ATOMS: atom_id res chain seq x y z
N MET A 1 16.46 6.80 -4.76
CA MET A 1 15.16 6.19 -5.08
C MET A 1 14.41 5.85 -3.79
N THR A 2 13.16 6.19 -3.74
CA THR A 2 12.32 5.84 -2.60
C THR A 2 11.57 4.56 -2.87
N ALA A 3 11.06 3.90 -1.81
CA ALA A 3 10.22 2.72 -1.97
C ALA A 3 8.99 3.01 -2.83
N LEU A 4 8.47 4.23 -2.78
CA LEU A 4 7.28 4.62 -3.55
C LEU A 4 7.50 4.55 -5.04
N GLN A 5 8.72 4.78 -5.51
CA GLN A 5 9.02 4.79 -6.94
C GLN A 5 9.02 3.41 -7.55
N ILE A 6 9.13 2.37 -6.75
CA ILE A 6 9.23 1.01 -7.25
C ILE A 6 8.01 0.17 -6.92
N ILE A 7 6.99 0.74 -6.34
CA ILE A 7 5.79 0.02 -5.93
C ILE A 7 5.05 -0.61 -7.10
N GLY A 8 5.10 0.00 -8.27
CA GLY A 8 4.50 -0.61 -9.46
C GLY A 8 5.16 -1.92 -9.88
N LYS A 9 6.29 -2.29 -9.26
CA LYS A 9 7.05 -3.51 -9.56
C LYS A 9 7.32 -4.27 -8.28
N ILE A 10 6.30 -4.62 -7.56
CA ILE A 10 6.42 -5.19 -6.23
C ILE A 10 7.08 -6.56 -6.19
N GLY A 11 7.33 -7.22 -7.26
CA GLY A 11 8.14 -8.44 -7.24
C GLY A 11 9.58 -8.24 -6.79
N ASN A 12 10.04 -7.00 -6.65
CA ASN A 12 11.41 -6.70 -6.26
C ASN A 12 11.67 -7.10 -4.81
N GLU A 13 12.78 -7.79 -4.57
CA GLU A 13 13.13 -8.30 -3.25
C GLU A 13 13.29 -7.19 -2.21
N ALA A 14 13.91 -6.08 -2.59
CA ALA A 14 14.11 -4.96 -1.66
C ALA A 14 12.78 -4.36 -1.20
N VAL A 15 11.81 -4.27 -2.09
CA VAL A 15 10.48 -3.78 -1.74
C VAL A 15 9.76 -4.74 -0.82
N GLN A 16 9.89 -6.05 -1.07
CA GLN A 16 9.28 -7.05 -0.21
C GLN A 16 9.86 -6.99 1.21
N LYS A 17 11.16 -6.81 1.34
CA LYS A 17 11.80 -6.66 2.64
C LYS A 17 11.31 -5.41 3.37
N LEU A 18 11.22 -4.29 2.67
CA LEU A 18 10.75 -3.04 3.25
C LEU A 18 9.30 -3.18 3.73
N ARG A 19 8.46 -3.81 2.92
CA ARG A 19 7.07 -4.07 3.27
C ARG A 19 6.96 -4.90 4.55
N LEU A 20 7.68 -6.01 4.62
CA LEU A 20 7.67 -6.88 5.80
C LEU A 20 8.17 -6.13 7.03
N GLN A 21 9.22 -5.36 6.90
CA GLN A 21 9.79 -4.59 7.99
C GLN A 21 8.77 -3.61 8.56
N LYS A 22 8.09 -2.86 7.69
CA LYS A 22 7.08 -1.90 8.12
C LYS A 22 5.91 -2.58 8.81
N LEU A 23 5.37 -3.62 8.20
CA LEU A 23 4.19 -4.30 8.75
C LEU A 23 4.51 -4.99 10.09
N ARG A 24 5.67 -5.60 10.21
CA ARG A 24 6.08 -6.24 11.45
C ARG A 24 6.33 -5.24 12.57
N SER A 25 6.66 -4.00 12.22
CA SER A 25 6.85 -2.92 13.19
C SER A 25 5.54 -2.24 13.58
N GLY A 26 4.41 -2.70 13.05
CA GLY A 26 3.11 -2.12 13.36
C GLY A 26 2.77 -0.89 12.52
N HIS A 27 3.50 -0.64 11.45
CA HIS A 27 3.28 0.51 10.57
C HIS A 27 2.61 0.10 9.27
N PRO A 28 1.79 0.98 8.69
CA PRO A 28 1.20 0.69 7.39
C PRO A 28 2.24 0.79 6.28
N PHE A 29 2.03 0.03 5.21
CA PHE A 29 2.83 0.07 4.01
C PHE A 29 2.05 0.76 2.90
N MET A 30 2.66 1.79 2.29
CA MET A 30 2.01 2.59 1.24
C MET A 30 2.19 1.93 -0.13
N ILE A 31 1.08 1.81 -0.86
CA ILE A 31 1.08 1.24 -2.21
C ILE A 31 0.53 2.30 -3.17
N ASN A 32 1.35 2.72 -4.13
CA ASN A 32 0.91 3.60 -5.21
C ASN A 32 0.44 2.77 -6.38
N SER A 33 -0.66 3.16 -6.99
CA SER A 33 -1.19 2.50 -8.17
C SER A 33 -1.47 3.53 -9.25
N LYS A 34 -1.19 3.17 -10.49
CA LYS A 34 -1.44 4.05 -11.63
C LYS A 34 -2.93 4.32 -11.85
N ASP A 35 -3.78 3.49 -11.29
CA ASP A 35 -5.23 3.62 -11.43
C ASP A 35 -5.82 4.69 -10.52
N LEU A 36 -5.02 5.23 -9.60
CA LEU A 36 -5.51 6.17 -8.60
C LEU A 36 -5.37 7.61 -9.08
N GLU A 37 -6.26 8.46 -8.58
CA GLU A 37 -6.19 9.89 -8.78
C GLU A 37 -4.92 10.45 -8.12
N PRO A 38 -4.48 11.65 -8.52
CA PRO A 38 -3.36 12.30 -7.84
C PRO A 38 -3.64 12.42 -6.34
N ASN A 39 -2.61 12.26 -5.54
CA ASN A 39 -2.65 12.32 -4.08
C ASN A 39 -3.44 11.20 -3.42
N GLN A 40 -3.77 10.15 -4.15
CA GLN A 40 -4.38 8.96 -3.57
C GLN A 40 -3.37 7.81 -3.51
N CYS A 41 -3.50 6.97 -2.51
CA CYS A 41 -2.73 5.73 -2.44
C CYS A 41 -3.50 4.71 -1.61
N TYR A 42 -3.01 3.47 -1.61
CA TYR A 42 -3.50 2.45 -0.71
C TYR A 42 -2.57 2.35 0.49
N LEU A 43 -3.13 2.10 1.67
CA LEU A 43 -2.35 1.77 2.87
C LEU A 43 -2.69 0.36 3.30
N GLU A 44 -1.68 -0.49 3.33
CA GLU A 44 -1.82 -1.85 3.84
C GLU A 44 -1.42 -1.87 5.31
N TYR A 45 -2.25 -2.48 6.15
CA TYR A 45 -2.02 -2.55 7.58
C TYR A 45 -1.59 -3.94 8.02
N PRO A 46 -0.93 -4.05 9.19
CA PRO A 46 -0.46 -5.35 9.68
C PRO A 46 -1.55 -6.40 9.88
N ASP A 47 -2.80 -5.97 10.10
CA ASP A 47 -3.93 -6.88 10.26
C ASP A 47 -4.46 -7.44 8.94
N GLY A 48 -3.87 -7.02 7.82
CA GLY A 48 -4.27 -7.45 6.49
C GLY A 48 -5.26 -6.54 5.79
N SER A 49 -5.80 -5.52 6.47
CA SER A 49 -6.72 -4.59 5.83
C SER A 49 -5.97 -3.63 4.91
N ILE A 50 -6.64 -3.15 3.88
CA ILE A 50 -6.11 -2.14 2.97
C ILE A 50 -7.14 -1.04 2.83
N GLN A 51 -6.69 0.21 2.95
CA GLN A 51 -7.55 1.37 2.83
C GLN A 51 -7.10 2.23 1.65
N LEU A 52 -8.08 2.80 0.95
CA LEU A 52 -7.83 3.84 -0.03
C LEU A 52 -7.84 5.17 0.70
N VAL A 53 -6.78 5.96 0.56
CA VAL A 53 -6.64 7.20 1.30
C VAL A 53 -6.25 8.35 0.37
N PHE A 54 -6.57 9.56 0.80
CA PHE A 54 -6.16 10.79 0.14
C PHE A 54 -5.06 11.44 0.98
N LEU A 55 -3.93 11.75 0.36
CA LEU A 55 -2.79 12.34 1.05
C LEU A 55 -2.87 13.85 1.05
N LYS A 56 -2.57 14.46 2.18
CA LYS A 56 -2.50 15.90 2.36
C LYS A 56 -1.12 16.28 2.90
N ASN A 57 -0.75 17.54 2.72
CA ASN A 57 0.47 18.10 3.31
C ASN A 57 1.71 17.25 3.07
N ALA A 58 1.99 16.94 1.82
CA ALA A 58 3.15 16.15 1.42
C ALA A 58 3.21 14.79 2.13
N ALA A 59 2.06 14.14 2.25
CA ALA A 59 1.91 12.81 2.84
C ALA A 59 2.08 12.77 4.37
N LYS A 60 2.04 13.91 5.04
CA LYS A 60 2.08 13.94 6.50
C LYS A 60 0.73 13.62 7.12
N GLU A 61 -0.35 13.90 6.39
CA GLU A 61 -1.70 13.62 6.82
C GLU A 61 -2.44 12.89 5.72
N PHE A 62 -3.39 12.07 6.10
CA PHE A 62 -4.24 11.41 5.13
C PHE A 62 -5.67 11.32 5.63
N THR A 63 -6.60 11.25 4.67
CA THR A 63 -8.01 11.03 4.93
C THR A 63 -8.41 9.70 4.32
N VAL A 64 -9.02 8.82 5.11
CA VAL A 64 -9.49 7.54 4.62
C VAL A 64 -10.71 7.76 3.73
N ILE A 65 -10.64 7.32 2.48
CA ILE A 65 -11.77 7.37 1.56
C ILE A 65 -12.67 6.17 1.80
N ARG A 66 -12.08 4.97 1.84
CA ARG A 66 -12.82 3.75 2.17
C ARG A 66 -11.86 2.61 2.47
N THR A 67 -12.35 1.61 3.16
CA THR A 67 -11.62 0.35 3.34
C THR A 67 -12.00 -0.58 2.20
N LEU A 68 -11.04 -1.27 1.62
CA LEU A 68 -11.29 -2.19 0.52
C LEU A 68 -12.09 -3.40 1.02
N SER A 69 -13.01 -3.87 0.18
CA SER A 69 -13.67 -5.14 0.44
C SER A 69 -12.67 -6.29 0.27
N THR A 70 -13.01 -7.47 0.77
CA THR A 70 -12.17 -8.65 0.61
C THR A 70 -11.84 -8.91 -0.86
N SER A 71 -12.82 -8.77 -1.74
CA SER A 71 -12.63 -8.97 -3.17
C SER A 71 -11.64 -7.96 -3.75
N GLU A 72 -11.77 -6.70 -3.39
CA GLU A 72 -10.86 -5.65 -3.85
C GLU A 72 -9.46 -5.86 -3.32
N GLU A 73 -9.33 -6.23 -2.05
CA GLU A 73 -8.05 -6.51 -1.43
C GLU A 73 -7.33 -7.66 -2.15
N LEU A 74 -8.00 -8.75 -2.40
CA LEU A 74 -7.43 -9.90 -3.07
C LEU A 74 -7.00 -9.57 -4.50
N SER A 75 -7.80 -8.78 -5.21
CA SER A 75 -7.47 -8.34 -6.55
C SER A 75 -6.20 -7.49 -6.55
N LEU A 76 -6.08 -6.57 -5.62
CA LEU A 76 -4.91 -5.72 -5.48
C LEU A 76 -3.67 -6.55 -5.15
N ARG A 77 -3.79 -7.48 -4.21
CA ARG A 77 -2.69 -8.36 -3.83
C ARG A 77 -2.20 -9.19 -5.01
N ARG A 78 -3.13 -9.71 -5.80
CA ARG A 78 -2.79 -10.49 -7.00
C ARG A 78 -2.04 -9.64 -8.01
N ARG A 79 -2.50 -8.40 -8.20
CA ARG A 79 -1.89 -7.48 -9.17
C ARG A 79 -0.43 -7.18 -8.83
N TYR A 80 -0.12 -7.02 -7.56
CA TYR A 80 1.20 -6.60 -7.12
C TYR A 80 2.01 -7.71 -6.43
N GLY A 81 1.49 -8.93 -6.40
CA GLY A 81 2.20 -10.04 -5.80
C GLY A 81 2.37 -9.93 -4.29
N LEU A 82 1.36 -9.39 -3.60
CA LEU A 82 1.41 -9.16 -2.16
C LEU A 82 0.68 -10.29 -1.44
N SER A 83 1.41 -11.17 -0.77
CA SER A 83 0.78 -12.18 0.06
C SER A 83 0.39 -11.57 1.42
N ARG A 84 -0.65 -12.12 2.03
CA ARG A 84 -0.97 -11.77 3.41
C ARG A 84 0.11 -12.29 4.34
N LEU A 85 0.38 -11.51 5.36
CA LEU A 85 1.33 -11.94 6.39
C LEU A 85 0.67 -12.87 7.39
#